data_24f2a564e43bba08fd3fabb286c593ee
#
_entry.id   24f2a564e43bba08fd3fabb286c593ee
#
_cell.length_a   1.000
_cell.length_b   1.000
_cell.length_c   1.000
_cell.angle_alpha   90.00
_cell.angle_beta   90.00
_cell.angle_gamma   90.00
#
_symmetry.space_group_name_H-M   'P 1'
#
loop_
_entity.id
_entity.type
_entity.pdbx_description
1 polymer ?
#
loop_
_entity_poly.entity_id
_entity_poly.type
_entity_poly.pdbx_seq_one_letter_code
_entity_poly.pdbx_strand_id
1 'polypeptide(L)'
;STPLYSSAASDVYKRQLEYKYFPFDPKGYKLVLIDSCVKHELASSAYNKRRESCENAARAIRKNHPEVEFLSDAKRVWLEEVREEIPAEDFLRAEYVIGEVQRVLDVCDALERGDYEIVGEMMYQTHFGLSKLYEVSCDELDFLNKLARKCEVTGSRVMGGGFGGCTINLVKDELYDAFIAAVKEQFPAKFGHDAKFYDVVISDGARKVE
;
A
#
# COMPACT_ATOMS: atom_id res chain seq x y z
N SER A 1 -23.84 -9.93 -9.64
CA SER A 1 -22.72 -10.66 -8.99
C SER A 1 -21.54 -9.71 -8.92
N THR A 2 -21.19 -9.27 -7.71
CA THR A 2 -20.08 -8.35 -7.47
C THR A 2 -18.77 -9.12 -7.57
N PRO A 3 -17.84 -8.75 -8.46
CA PRO A 3 -16.53 -9.39 -8.49
C PRO A 3 -15.78 -9.09 -7.19
N LEU A 4 -15.12 -10.11 -6.63
CA LEU A 4 -14.24 -9.96 -5.47
C LEU A 4 -12.90 -9.39 -5.96
N TYR A 5 -12.77 -8.08 -5.95
CA TYR A 5 -11.49 -7.40 -6.21
C TYR A 5 -10.63 -7.34 -4.96
N SER A 6 -9.31 -7.22 -5.14
CA SER A 6 -8.36 -7.17 -4.03
C SER A 6 -8.80 -6.13 -2.98
N SER A 7 -8.75 -6.48 -1.72
CA SER A 7 -9.35 -5.73 -0.61
C SER A 7 -8.88 -4.27 -0.48
N ALA A 8 -7.68 -3.94 -0.93
CA ALA A 8 -7.14 -2.58 -0.84
C ALA A 8 -7.78 -1.61 -1.86
N ALA A 9 -7.96 -2.04 -3.12
CA ALA A 9 -8.66 -1.23 -4.12
C ALA A 9 -10.17 -1.14 -3.83
N SER A 10 -10.75 -2.14 -3.16
CA SER A 10 -12.18 -2.16 -2.88
C SER A 10 -12.59 -1.27 -1.71
N ASP A 11 -11.69 -0.89 -0.79
CA ASP A 11 -12.06 -0.06 0.37
C ASP A 11 -12.30 1.41 0.00
N VAL A 12 -11.58 1.96 -0.95
CA VAL A 12 -11.82 3.34 -1.43
C VAL A 12 -13.13 3.44 -2.18
N TYR A 13 -13.54 2.39 -2.92
CA TYR A 13 -14.73 2.37 -3.76
C TYR A 13 -15.97 1.71 -3.13
N LYS A 14 -15.84 0.93 -2.09
CA LYS A 14 -16.97 0.28 -1.40
C LYS A 14 -18.02 1.25 -0.90
N ARG A 15 -17.66 2.48 -0.56
CA ARG A 15 -18.61 3.49 -0.06
C ARG A 15 -19.50 4.06 -1.14
N GLN A 16 -19.02 4.17 -2.39
CA GLN A 16 -19.75 4.78 -3.50
C GLN A 16 -20.27 3.77 -4.51
N LEU A 17 -19.88 2.47 -4.39
CA LEU A 17 -20.20 1.41 -5.35
C LEU A 17 -19.76 1.73 -6.80
N GLU A 18 -18.92 2.74 -6.96
CA GLU A 18 -18.34 3.14 -8.23
C GLU A 18 -16.94 2.54 -8.35
N TYR A 19 -16.61 2.02 -9.53
CA TYR A 19 -15.27 1.50 -9.82
C TYR A 19 -14.92 1.76 -11.29
N LYS A 20 -13.62 1.91 -11.53
CA LYS A 20 -13.05 2.02 -12.87
C LYS A 20 -11.99 0.94 -13.06
N TYR A 21 -12.04 0.26 -14.22
CA TYR A 21 -11.00 -0.67 -14.61
C TYR A 21 -9.89 0.07 -15.34
N PHE A 22 -8.66 -0.28 -15.01
CA PHE A 22 -7.48 0.20 -15.72
C PHE A 22 -6.82 -0.98 -16.42
N PRO A 23 -6.34 -0.79 -17.67
CA PRO A 23 -5.55 -1.83 -18.31
C PRO A 23 -4.24 -2.02 -17.52
N PHE A 24 -3.93 -3.26 -17.19
CA PHE A 24 -2.67 -3.61 -16.58
C PHE A 24 -2.05 -4.75 -17.38
N ASP A 25 -1.24 -4.38 -18.39
CA ASP A 25 -0.47 -5.30 -19.23
C ASP A 25 1.01 -4.87 -19.18
N PRO A 26 1.71 -5.15 -18.07
CA PRO A 26 3.06 -4.68 -17.86
C PRO A 26 4.06 -5.51 -18.67
N LYS A 27 4.11 -5.30 -19.99
CA LYS A 27 5.10 -5.94 -20.86
C LYS A 27 6.50 -5.60 -20.40
N GLY A 28 7.34 -6.62 -20.22
CA GLY A 28 8.70 -6.49 -19.72
C GLY A 28 8.81 -6.38 -18.20
N TYR A 29 7.70 -6.61 -17.46
CA TYR A 29 7.67 -6.64 -16.01
C TYR A 29 6.95 -7.88 -15.47
N LYS A 30 7.36 -8.31 -14.30
CA LYS A 30 6.68 -9.32 -13.48
C LYS A 30 6.18 -8.71 -12.18
N LEU A 31 5.05 -9.21 -11.71
CA LEU A 31 4.62 -9.00 -10.33
C LEU A 31 5.00 -10.20 -9.49
N VAL A 32 5.65 -9.97 -8.37
CA VAL A 32 5.98 -11.02 -7.40
C VAL A 32 5.59 -10.59 -5.99
N LEU A 33 4.93 -11.48 -5.27
CA LEU A 33 4.74 -11.33 -3.83
C LEU A 33 5.88 -12.02 -3.10
N ILE A 34 6.44 -11.34 -2.12
CA ILE A 34 7.45 -11.90 -1.22
C ILE A 34 6.86 -11.89 0.18
N ASP A 35 6.54 -13.07 0.68
CA ASP A 35 5.99 -13.25 2.02
C ASP A 35 7.13 -13.29 3.04
N SER A 36 7.08 -12.35 3.97
CA SER A 36 8.03 -12.28 5.09
C SER A 36 7.88 -13.42 6.08
N CYS A 37 6.81 -14.21 6.00
CA CYS A 37 6.44 -15.25 6.96
C CYS A 37 6.21 -14.73 8.41
N VAL A 38 6.12 -13.41 8.60
CA VAL A 38 5.74 -12.80 9.88
C VAL A 38 4.23 -12.89 10.06
N LYS A 39 3.80 -13.44 11.19
CA LYS A 39 2.38 -13.58 11.52
C LYS A 39 1.82 -12.29 12.12
N HIS A 40 0.58 -11.97 11.79
CA HIS A 40 -0.14 -10.75 12.23
C HIS A 40 -0.66 -10.83 13.68
N GLU A 41 0.16 -11.13 14.67
CA GLU A 41 -0.31 -11.39 16.05
C GLU A 41 -0.90 -10.15 16.76
N LEU A 42 -0.58 -8.93 16.34
CA LEU A 42 -1.04 -7.68 16.97
C LEU A 42 -1.96 -6.82 16.08
N ALA A 43 -2.37 -7.33 14.92
CA ALA A 43 -3.04 -6.52 13.90
C ALA A 43 -4.38 -5.90 14.36
N SER A 44 -5.19 -6.58 15.17
CA SER A 44 -6.54 -6.10 15.49
C SER A 44 -6.54 -4.86 16.39
N SER A 45 -5.75 -4.83 17.47
CA SER A 45 -5.69 -3.67 18.39
C SER A 45 -4.97 -2.49 17.76
N ALA A 46 -3.88 -2.75 17.03
CA ALA A 46 -3.12 -1.72 16.34
C ALA A 46 -3.93 -1.10 15.19
N TYR A 47 -4.66 -1.90 14.43
CA TYR A 47 -5.56 -1.42 13.37
C TYR A 47 -6.65 -0.48 13.92
N ASN A 48 -7.27 -0.84 15.03
CA ASN A 48 -8.29 0.00 15.66
C ASN A 48 -7.74 1.36 16.09
N LYS A 49 -6.50 1.43 16.60
CA LYS A 49 -5.84 2.70 16.90
C LYS A 49 -5.62 3.58 15.67
N ARG A 50 -5.25 2.98 14.51
CA ARG A 50 -5.10 3.72 13.24
C ARG A 50 -6.44 4.30 12.78
N ARG A 51 -7.49 3.50 12.88
CA ARG A 51 -8.85 3.95 12.57
C ARG A 51 -9.28 5.09 13.48
N GLU A 52 -9.08 4.97 14.79
CA GLU A 52 -9.39 6.01 15.78
C GLU A 52 -8.65 7.32 15.46
N SER A 53 -7.36 7.27 15.15
CA SER A 53 -6.58 8.44 14.72
C SER A 53 -7.19 9.14 13.51
N CYS A 54 -7.58 8.37 12.49
CA CYS A 54 -8.24 8.91 11.30
C CYS A 54 -9.60 9.55 11.61
N GLU A 55 -10.40 8.92 12.48
CA GLU A 55 -11.69 9.43 12.93
C GLU A 55 -11.54 10.71 13.77
N ASN A 56 -10.50 10.81 14.62
CA ASN A 56 -10.19 12.00 15.39
C ASN A 56 -9.84 13.19 14.49
N ALA A 57 -8.94 12.96 13.52
CA ALA A 57 -8.55 13.98 12.54
C ALA A 57 -9.74 14.46 11.70
N ALA A 58 -10.55 13.53 11.17
CA ALA A 58 -11.74 13.87 10.40
C ALA A 58 -12.76 14.68 11.25
N ARG A 59 -12.91 14.33 12.52
CA ARG A 59 -13.79 15.07 13.45
C ARG A 59 -13.29 16.46 13.72
N ALA A 60 -11.98 16.66 13.85
CA ALA A 60 -11.39 17.98 14.05
C ALA A 60 -11.59 18.86 12.80
N ILE A 61 -11.28 18.33 11.62
CA ILE A 61 -11.44 19.05 10.35
C ILE A 61 -12.90 19.44 10.13
N ARG A 62 -13.85 18.56 10.44
CA ARG A 62 -15.30 18.78 10.24
C ARG A 62 -15.84 19.99 11.00
N LYS A 63 -15.19 20.45 12.06
CA LYS A 63 -15.61 21.65 12.79
C LYS A 63 -15.60 22.89 11.90
N ASN A 64 -14.60 23.01 11.01
CA ASN A 64 -14.40 24.12 10.10
C ASN A 64 -14.88 23.80 8.67
N HIS A 65 -14.94 22.52 8.30
CA HIS A 65 -15.28 22.01 6.98
C HIS A 65 -16.38 20.93 7.09
N PRO A 66 -17.64 21.33 7.33
CA PRO A 66 -18.75 20.39 7.61
C PRO A 66 -19.06 19.45 6.45
N GLU A 67 -18.60 19.73 5.23
CA GLU A 67 -18.70 18.87 4.05
C GLU A 67 -17.83 17.61 4.14
N VAL A 68 -16.84 17.56 5.04
CA VAL A 68 -15.97 16.41 5.23
C VAL A 68 -16.71 15.32 6.00
N GLU A 69 -17.19 14.30 5.31
CA GLU A 69 -17.80 13.14 5.93
C GLU A 69 -16.73 12.13 6.37
N PHE A 70 -15.73 11.89 5.53
CA PHE A 70 -14.63 10.98 5.77
C PHE A 70 -13.28 11.68 5.55
N LEU A 71 -12.21 11.12 6.09
CA LEU A 71 -10.88 11.67 5.92
C LEU A 71 -10.42 11.69 4.45
N SER A 72 -10.96 10.79 3.62
CA SER A 72 -10.75 10.79 2.17
C SER A 72 -11.30 12.02 1.45
N ASP A 73 -12.23 12.75 2.06
CA ASP A 73 -12.81 13.97 1.51
C ASP A 73 -11.99 15.20 1.87
N ALA A 74 -11.07 15.04 2.85
CA ALA A 74 -10.30 16.13 3.40
C ALA A 74 -9.15 16.54 2.48
N LYS A 75 -8.83 17.84 2.50
CA LYS A 75 -7.64 18.40 1.85
C LYS A 75 -6.50 18.55 2.86
N ARG A 76 -5.26 18.43 2.38
CA ARG A 76 -4.08 18.59 3.23
C ARG A 76 -4.07 19.94 3.98
N VAL A 77 -4.48 21.01 3.30
CA VAL A 77 -4.56 22.35 3.92
C VAL A 77 -5.52 22.40 5.10
N TRP A 78 -6.62 21.66 5.07
CA TRP A 78 -7.57 21.57 6.17
C TRP A 78 -7.04 20.77 7.38
N LEU A 79 -6.20 19.76 7.10
CA LEU A 79 -5.48 19.04 8.15
C LEU A 79 -4.47 19.95 8.86
N GLU A 80 -3.77 20.82 8.12
CA GLU A 80 -2.84 21.79 8.70
C GLU A 80 -3.54 22.81 9.63
N GLU A 81 -4.77 23.21 9.31
CA GLU A 81 -5.56 24.14 10.15
C GLU A 81 -5.81 23.58 11.56
N VAL A 82 -5.89 22.25 11.69
CA VAL A 82 -6.19 21.58 12.97
C VAL A 82 -4.96 20.90 13.59
N ARG A 83 -3.75 21.19 13.09
CA ARG A 83 -2.51 20.56 13.55
C ARG A 83 -2.32 20.63 15.07
N GLU A 84 -2.59 21.78 15.67
CA GLU A 84 -2.44 22.01 17.11
C GLU A 84 -3.63 21.49 17.95
N GLU A 85 -4.73 21.06 17.29
CA GLU A 85 -5.95 20.58 17.96
C GLU A 85 -5.96 19.06 18.15
N ILE A 86 -5.07 18.34 17.46
CA ILE A 86 -5.03 16.87 17.47
C ILE A 86 -3.63 16.36 17.88
N PRO A 87 -3.54 15.15 18.44
CA PRO A 87 -2.25 14.54 18.72
C PRO A 87 -1.37 14.44 17.47
N ALA A 88 -0.06 14.64 17.62
CA ALA A 88 0.90 14.55 16.51
C ALA A 88 0.82 13.21 15.77
N GLU A 89 0.56 12.13 16.49
CA GLU A 89 0.37 10.78 15.92
C GLU A 89 -0.87 10.74 15.02
N ASP A 90 -1.98 11.33 15.42
CA ASP A 90 -3.22 11.40 14.63
C ASP A 90 -3.01 12.25 13.37
N PHE A 91 -2.25 13.34 13.50
CA PHE A 91 -1.88 14.18 12.36
C PHE A 91 -1.07 13.40 11.32
N LEU A 92 -0.01 12.68 11.71
CA LEU A 92 0.84 11.91 10.79
C LEU A 92 0.05 10.81 10.08
N ARG A 93 -0.83 10.11 10.79
CA ARG A 93 -1.69 9.07 10.22
C ARG A 93 -2.70 9.64 9.23
N ALA A 94 -3.31 10.78 9.58
CA ALA A 94 -4.23 11.48 8.68
C ALA A 94 -3.51 12.04 7.44
N GLU A 95 -2.32 12.60 7.59
CA GLU A 95 -1.49 13.08 6.48
C GLU A 95 -1.20 11.96 5.48
N TYR A 96 -0.84 10.77 6.00
CA TYR A 96 -0.66 9.59 5.15
C TYR A 96 -1.92 9.25 4.36
N VAL A 97 -3.08 9.14 5.03
CA VAL A 97 -4.35 8.74 4.37
C VAL A 97 -4.77 9.75 3.31
N ILE A 98 -4.70 11.05 3.60
CA ILE A 98 -5.03 12.10 2.62
C ILE A 98 -4.07 12.05 1.42
N GLY A 99 -2.78 11.87 1.68
CA GLY A 99 -1.77 11.72 0.62
C GLY A 99 -1.97 10.47 -0.22
N GLU A 100 -2.42 9.36 0.40
CA GLU A 100 -2.65 8.11 -0.31
C GLU A 100 -3.84 8.18 -1.28
N VAL A 101 -4.88 8.95 -0.94
CA VAL A 101 -6.01 9.21 -1.86
C VAL A 101 -5.51 9.87 -3.16
N GLN A 102 -4.68 10.90 -3.05
CA GLN A 102 -4.10 11.55 -4.24
C GLN A 102 -3.19 10.57 -5.01
N ARG A 103 -2.38 9.79 -4.30
CA ARG A 103 -1.48 8.80 -4.92
C ARG A 103 -2.22 7.74 -5.72
N VAL A 104 -3.41 7.32 -5.27
CA VAL A 104 -4.27 6.41 -6.05
C VAL A 104 -4.65 7.05 -7.39
N LEU A 105 -5.02 8.32 -7.43
CA LEU A 105 -5.36 9.03 -8.66
C LEU A 105 -4.14 9.14 -9.59
N ASP A 106 -2.98 9.46 -9.04
CA ASP A 106 -1.71 9.56 -9.79
C ASP A 106 -1.33 8.19 -10.41
N VAL A 107 -1.56 7.08 -9.69
CA VAL A 107 -1.36 5.71 -10.20
C VAL A 107 -2.37 5.39 -11.30
N CYS A 108 -3.64 5.78 -11.15
CA CYS A 108 -4.64 5.59 -12.20
C CYS A 108 -4.23 6.28 -13.51
N ASP A 109 -3.79 7.52 -13.42
CA ASP A 109 -3.32 8.29 -14.59
C ASP A 109 -2.03 7.67 -15.19
N ALA A 110 -1.13 7.16 -14.36
CA ALA A 110 0.07 6.47 -14.83
C ALA A 110 -0.26 5.16 -15.55
N LEU A 111 -1.21 4.37 -15.02
CA LEU A 111 -1.68 3.14 -15.66
C LEU A 111 -2.33 3.38 -17.01
N GLU A 112 -3.14 4.46 -17.15
CA GLU A 112 -3.74 4.84 -18.44
C GLU A 112 -2.66 5.16 -19.51
N ARG A 113 -1.51 5.71 -19.08
CA ARG A 113 -0.37 6.01 -19.97
C ARG A 113 0.60 4.85 -20.14
N GLY A 114 0.42 3.75 -19.39
CA GLY A 114 1.39 2.64 -19.36
C GLY A 114 2.73 3.02 -18.71
N ASP A 115 2.74 4.02 -17.83
CA ASP A 115 3.95 4.53 -17.18
C ASP A 115 4.21 3.74 -15.87
N TYR A 116 4.81 2.57 -16.01
CA TYR A 116 5.11 1.70 -14.88
C TYR A 116 6.23 2.19 -13.98
N GLU A 117 7.08 3.12 -14.44
CA GLU A 117 8.11 3.74 -13.60
C GLU A 117 7.44 4.67 -12.55
N ILE A 118 6.45 5.47 -12.96
CA ILE A 118 5.66 6.28 -12.03
C ILE A 118 4.86 5.38 -11.07
N VAL A 119 4.21 4.32 -11.56
CA VAL A 119 3.51 3.35 -10.70
C VAL A 119 4.46 2.81 -9.62
N GLY A 120 5.67 2.41 -10.01
CA GLY A 120 6.68 1.89 -9.10
C GLY A 120 7.13 2.91 -8.06
N GLU A 121 7.38 4.15 -8.45
CA GLU A 121 7.74 5.21 -7.50
C GLU A 121 6.60 5.48 -6.50
N MET A 122 5.33 5.48 -6.96
CA MET A 122 4.18 5.61 -6.07
C MET A 122 4.09 4.43 -5.09
N MET A 123 4.44 3.21 -5.51
CA MET A 123 4.52 2.05 -4.60
C MET A 123 5.54 2.27 -3.49
N TYR A 124 6.73 2.81 -3.78
CA TYR A 124 7.73 3.13 -2.77
C TYR A 124 7.27 4.23 -1.81
N GLN A 125 6.61 5.27 -2.31
CA GLN A 125 6.05 6.34 -1.48
C GLN A 125 4.94 5.81 -0.56
N THR A 126 4.07 4.95 -1.07
CA THR A 126 3.07 4.23 -0.25
C THR A 126 3.74 3.43 0.86
N HIS A 127 4.79 2.66 0.54
CA HIS A 127 5.51 1.88 1.56
C HIS A 127 6.14 2.78 2.62
N PHE A 128 6.78 3.87 2.21
CA PHE A 128 7.34 4.85 3.15
C PHE A 128 6.26 5.38 4.11
N GLY A 129 5.09 5.77 3.59
CA GLY A 129 3.98 6.23 4.38
C GLY A 129 3.44 5.16 5.34
N LEU A 130 3.26 3.93 4.86
CA LEU A 130 2.85 2.79 5.69
C LEU A 130 3.85 2.48 6.81
N SER A 131 5.16 2.60 6.53
CA SER A 131 6.22 2.32 7.49
C SER A 131 6.42 3.46 8.50
N LYS A 132 6.41 4.73 8.07
CA LYS A 132 6.88 5.88 8.87
C LYS A 132 5.77 6.76 9.41
N LEU A 133 4.64 6.87 8.70
CA LEU A 133 3.54 7.77 9.09
C LEU A 133 2.36 6.98 9.68
N TYR A 134 2.03 5.87 9.08
CA TYR A 134 0.92 5.01 9.50
C TYR A 134 1.35 3.88 10.43
N GLU A 135 2.65 3.55 10.44
CA GLU A 135 3.31 2.58 11.33
C GLU A 135 2.65 1.20 11.33
N VAL A 136 2.44 0.64 10.14
CA VAL A 136 1.89 -0.70 9.93
C VAL A 136 2.87 -1.65 9.24
N SER A 137 4.13 -1.26 9.08
CA SER A 137 5.18 -2.15 8.57
C SER A 137 5.83 -2.95 9.70
N CYS A 138 6.79 -3.79 9.35
CA CYS A 138 7.71 -4.47 10.27
C CYS A 138 9.11 -4.50 9.67
N ASP A 139 10.11 -4.91 10.46
CA ASP A 139 11.52 -4.89 10.05
C ASP A 139 11.78 -5.75 8.81
N GLU A 140 11.07 -6.88 8.68
CA GLU A 140 11.18 -7.77 7.54
C GLU A 140 10.63 -7.14 6.25
N LEU A 141 9.46 -6.49 6.32
CA LEU A 141 8.85 -5.81 5.18
C LEU A 141 9.67 -4.58 4.76
N ASP A 142 10.16 -3.81 5.73
CA ASP A 142 11.05 -2.67 5.48
C ASP A 142 12.38 -3.11 4.86
N PHE A 143 12.89 -4.27 5.28
CA PHE A 143 14.10 -4.85 4.70
C PHE A 143 13.88 -5.26 3.25
N LEU A 144 12.79 -5.98 2.96
CA LEU A 144 12.45 -6.41 1.61
C LEU A 144 12.30 -5.21 0.67
N ASN A 145 11.62 -4.16 1.12
CA ASN A 145 11.47 -2.93 0.35
C ASN A 145 12.81 -2.22 0.07
N LYS A 146 13.68 -2.10 1.09
CA LYS A 146 15.02 -1.53 0.93
C LYS A 146 15.89 -2.36 -0.01
N LEU A 147 15.80 -3.68 0.07
CA LEU A 147 16.53 -4.58 -0.82
C LEU A 147 16.02 -4.47 -2.26
N ALA A 148 14.71 -4.38 -2.45
CA ALA A 148 14.11 -4.13 -3.75
C ALA A 148 14.65 -2.84 -4.38
N ARG A 149 14.70 -1.73 -3.63
CA ARG A 149 15.26 -0.46 -4.11
C ARG A 149 16.76 -0.58 -4.44
N LYS A 150 17.53 -1.32 -3.63
CA LYS A 150 18.95 -1.58 -3.89
C LYS A 150 19.20 -2.42 -5.15
N CYS A 151 18.27 -3.32 -5.47
CA CYS A 151 18.30 -4.16 -6.67
C CYS A 151 17.63 -3.47 -7.88
N GLU A 152 17.35 -2.16 -7.82
CA GLU A 152 16.74 -1.37 -8.88
C GLU A 152 15.36 -1.88 -9.34
N VAL A 153 14.65 -2.57 -8.44
CA VAL A 153 13.27 -3.00 -8.67
C VAL A 153 12.39 -1.76 -8.86
N THR A 154 11.55 -1.76 -9.88
CA THR A 154 10.75 -0.61 -10.28
C THR A 154 9.82 -0.13 -9.19
N GLY A 155 9.16 -1.05 -8.46
CA GLY A 155 8.29 -0.68 -7.35
C GLY A 155 8.16 -1.80 -6.31
N SER A 156 8.04 -1.41 -5.04
CA SER A 156 7.84 -2.34 -3.93
C SER A 156 7.05 -1.67 -2.81
N ARG A 157 6.05 -2.38 -2.26
CA ARG A 157 5.31 -1.92 -1.08
C ARG A 157 4.72 -3.09 -0.30
N VAL A 158 4.34 -2.82 0.93
CA VAL A 158 3.49 -3.73 1.74
C VAL A 158 2.18 -4.01 1.00
N MET A 159 1.72 -5.24 1.03
CA MET A 159 0.41 -5.66 0.54
C MET A 159 -0.50 -6.01 1.71
N GLY A 160 -1.74 -5.49 1.68
CA GLY A 160 -2.74 -5.72 2.74
C GLY A 160 -2.59 -4.78 3.94
N GLY A 161 -3.02 -5.24 5.11
CA GLY A 161 -3.10 -4.42 6.34
C GLY A 161 -1.78 -4.16 7.05
N GLY A 162 -0.68 -4.73 6.59
CA GLY A 162 0.63 -4.61 7.24
C GLY A 162 0.82 -5.52 8.46
N PHE A 163 1.76 -5.17 9.34
CA PHE A 163 2.18 -5.94 10.53
C PHE A 163 2.76 -7.33 10.22
N GLY A 164 3.22 -7.56 9.01
CA GLY A 164 3.72 -8.81 8.46
C GLY A 164 3.09 -9.11 7.09
N GLY A 165 3.12 -10.37 6.66
CA GLY A 165 2.65 -10.79 5.35
C GLY A 165 3.62 -10.43 4.23
N CYS A 166 3.11 -9.93 3.10
CA CYS A 166 3.86 -9.82 1.86
C CYS A 166 4.23 -8.39 1.49
N THR A 167 5.33 -8.24 0.74
CA THR A 167 5.50 -7.13 -0.20
C THR A 167 5.00 -7.54 -1.58
N ILE A 168 4.41 -6.58 -2.32
CA ILE A 168 4.17 -6.70 -3.76
C ILE A 168 5.25 -5.92 -4.49
N ASN A 169 5.86 -6.53 -5.49
CA ASN A 169 7.01 -5.97 -6.20
C ASN A 169 6.74 -6.00 -7.71
N LEU A 170 6.96 -4.86 -8.37
CA LEU A 170 6.93 -4.69 -9.82
C LEU A 170 8.38 -4.70 -10.32
N VAL A 171 8.77 -5.77 -10.99
CA VAL A 171 10.16 -6.08 -11.31
C VAL A 171 10.34 -6.19 -12.82
N LYS A 172 11.32 -5.50 -13.40
CA LYS A 172 11.69 -5.71 -14.82
C LYS A 172 12.15 -7.15 -15.04
N ASP A 173 11.79 -7.73 -16.18
CA ASP A 173 12.11 -9.13 -16.50
C ASP A 173 13.61 -9.41 -16.34
N GLU A 174 14.47 -8.50 -16.80
CA GLU A 174 15.94 -8.63 -16.71
C GLU A 174 16.49 -8.57 -15.29
N LEU A 175 15.77 -7.98 -14.34
CA LEU A 175 16.20 -7.85 -12.95
C LEU A 175 15.62 -8.93 -12.03
N TYR A 176 14.64 -9.68 -12.53
CA TYR A 176 13.86 -10.61 -11.70
C TYR A 176 14.73 -11.65 -11.00
N ASP A 177 15.54 -12.41 -11.76
CA ASP A 177 16.33 -13.50 -11.21
C ASP A 177 17.38 -13.00 -10.22
N ALA A 178 18.01 -11.85 -10.50
CA ALA A 178 18.98 -11.22 -9.62
C ALA A 178 18.34 -10.75 -8.30
N PHE A 179 17.13 -10.16 -8.38
CA PHE A 179 16.39 -9.72 -7.19
C PHE A 179 15.98 -10.92 -6.32
N ILE A 180 15.41 -11.98 -6.92
CA ILE A 180 15.03 -13.19 -6.18
C ILE A 180 16.25 -13.85 -5.52
N ALA A 181 17.40 -13.93 -6.20
CA ALA A 181 18.63 -14.46 -5.64
C ALA A 181 19.11 -13.62 -4.44
N ALA A 182 19.07 -12.29 -4.56
CA ALA A 182 19.46 -11.39 -3.45
C ALA A 182 18.55 -11.56 -2.23
N VAL A 183 17.25 -11.74 -2.41
CA VAL A 183 16.34 -12.00 -1.28
C VAL A 183 16.62 -13.34 -0.64
N LYS A 184 16.79 -14.41 -1.43
CA LYS A 184 17.10 -15.76 -0.94
C LYS A 184 18.41 -15.82 -0.14
N GLU A 185 19.38 -14.99 -0.47
CA GLU A 185 20.65 -14.91 0.24
C GLU A 185 20.57 -14.04 1.50
N GLN A 186 20.06 -12.80 1.34
CA GLN A 186 20.21 -11.77 2.39
C GLN A 186 19.10 -11.82 3.44
N PHE A 187 17.90 -12.25 3.08
CA PHE A 187 16.77 -12.29 4.02
C PHE A 187 16.99 -13.32 5.13
N PRO A 188 17.27 -14.62 4.83
CA PRO A 188 17.54 -15.60 5.89
C PRO A 188 18.81 -15.29 6.68
N ALA A 189 19.84 -14.72 6.06
CA ALA A 189 21.05 -14.28 6.76
C ALA A 189 20.74 -13.23 7.84
N LYS A 190 19.71 -12.40 7.64
CA LYS A 190 19.33 -11.35 8.59
C LYS A 190 18.30 -11.82 9.62
N PHE A 191 17.30 -12.59 9.20
CA PHE A 191 16.13 -12.92 10.05
C PHE A 191 16.09 -14.37 10.52
N GLY A 192 17.00 -15.23 10.05
CA GLY A 192 17.13 -16.62 10.49
C GLY A 192 16.06 -17.57 9.93
N HIS A 193 15.25 -17.11 8.97
CA HIS A 193 14.25 -17.91 8.27
C HIS A 193 14.06 -17.43 6.83
N ASP A 194 13.54 -18.29 5.96
CA ASP A 194 13.33 -17.98 4.55
C ASP A 194 12.07 -17.15 4.32
N ALA A 195 12.10 -16.29 3.31
CA ALA A 195 10.91 -15.70 2.71
C ALA A 195 10.32 -16.65 1.67
N LYS A 196 8.99 -16.51 1.38
CA LYS A 196 8.32 -17.26 0.32
C LYS A 196 8.03 -16.35 -0.86
N PHE A 197 8.00 -16.94 -2.06
CA PHE A 197 7.81 -16.21 -3.31
C PHE A 197 6.58 -16.73 -4.03
N TYR A 198 5.78 -15.80 -4.58
CA TYR A 198 4.59 -16.13 -5.35
C TYR A 198 4.56 -15.23 -6.60
N ASP A 199 4.75 -15.84 -7.77
CA ASP A 199 4.54 -15.14 -9.02
C ASP A 199 3.05 -14.83 -9.19
N VAL A 200 2.74 -13.59 -9.55
CA VAL A 200 1.37 -13.14 -9.73
C VAL A 200 1.00 -13.23 -11.20
N VAL A 201 -0.04 -13.98 -11.49
CA VAL A 201 -0.69 -13.99 -12.80
C VAL A 201 -2.01 -13.21 -12.68
N ILE A 202 -2.13 -12.16 -13.48
CA ILE A 202 -3.36 -11.37 -13.55
C ILE A 202 -4.39 -12.21 -14.32
N SER A 203 -5.53 -12.42 -13.70
CA SER A 203 -6.62 -13.19 -14.28
C SER A 203 -7.97 -12.53 -13.99
N ASP A 204 -9.02 -13.00 -14.66
CA ASP A 204 -10.38 -12.59 -14.40
C ASP A 204 -10.73 -12.79 -12.91
N GLY A 205 -11.58 -11.91 -12.38
CA GLY A 205 -12.09 -12.02 -11.02
C GLY A 205 -12.92 -13.30 -10.78
N ALA A 206 -13.45 -13.42 -9.56
CA ALA A 206 -14.28 -14.57 -9.20
C ALA A 206 -15.47 -14.72 -10.14
N ARG A 207 -15.67 -15.95 -10.67
CA ARG A 207 -16.78 -16.31 -11.53
C ARG A 207 -17.46 -17.58 -11.03
N LYS A 208 -18.75 -17.73 -11.39
CA LYS A 208 -19.45 -19.00 -11.15
C LYS A 208 -18.80 -20.09 -12.01
N VAL A 209 -18.40 -21.18 -11.40
CA VAL A 209 -17.95 -22.38 -12.11
C VAL A 209 -19.22 -23.15 -12.50
N GLU A 210 -19.42 -23.38 -13.79
CA GLU A 210 -20.49 -24.22 -14.33
C GLU A 210 -20.07 -25.68 -14.26
#